data_61c39b5d9d9bd47e2ed1fb727ddb2f55
#
_entry.id   61c39b5d9d9bd47e2ed1fb727ddb2f55
#
_cell.length_a   1.000
_cell.length_b   1.000
_cell.length_c   1.000
_cell.angle_alpha   90.00
_cell.angle_beta   90.00
_cell.angle_gamma   90.00
#
_symmetry.space_group_name_H-M   'P 1'
#
loop_
_entity.id
_entity.type
_entity.pdbx_description
1 polymer ?
#
loop_
_entity_poly.entity_id
_entity_poly.type
_entity_poly.pdbx_seq_one_letter_code
_entity_poly.pdbx_strand_id
1 'polypeptide(L)'
;MKSPNYQNTEYRPITIKTTDGSTIHGKVNLAYKQRVSDLFTKCTTPFLIMVEVMSKDSKGKVMFINKEHIVWAEPEDAEVK
;
A
#
# COMPACT_ATOMS: atom_id res chain seq x y z
N MET A 1 -1.27 -9.48 -26.83
CA MET A 1 -0.50 -8.48 -26.67
C MET A 1 -0.67 -7.83 -25.37
N LYS A 2 0.30 -7.41 -24.74
CA LYS A 2 0.11 -6.86 -23.53
C LYS A 2 0.07 -5.41 -23.55
N SER A 3 -0.67 -4.88 -22.66
CA SER A 3 -0.76 -3.46 -22.57
C SER A 3 0.52 -2.90 -22.03
N PRO A 4 0.97 -1.81 -22.53
CA PRO A 4 2.15 -1.20 -21.99
C PRO A 4 1.99 -0.81 -20.53
N ASN A 5 0.78 -0.60 -20.09
CA ASN A 5 0.57 -0.20 -18.73
C ASN A 5 0.94 -1.24 -17.74
N TYR A 6 0.91 -2.50 -18.13
CA TYR A 6 1.32 -3.49 -17.26
C TYR A 6 2.67 -3.28 -16.78
N GLN A 7 3.55 -2.81 -17.62
CA GLN A 7 4.91 -2.74 -17.28
C GLN A 7 5.24 -1.59 -16.40
N ASN A 8 4.25 -0.75 -16.17
CA ASN A 8 4.48 0.46 -15.42
C ASN A 8 3.93 0.39 -14.01
N THR A 9 3.50 -0.78 -13.58
CA THR A 9 3.03 -0.90 -12.22
C THR A 9 4.02 -1.69 -11.43
N GLU A 10 4.15 -1.39 -10.17
CA GLU A 10 4.99 -2.18 -9.31
C GLU A 10 4.40 -2.26 -7.93
N TYR A 11 4.74 -3.30 -7.23
CA TYR A 11 4.29 -3.47 -5.87
C TYR A 11 5.42 -3.08 -4.94
N ARG A 12 5.06 -2.33 -3.91
CA ARG A 12 6.04 -1.92 -2.93
C ARG A 12 5.60 -2.31 -1.55
N PRO A 13 6.51 -2.85 -0.74
CA PRO A 13 6.14 -3.25 0.61
C PRO A 13 5.98 -2.05 1.51
N ILE A 14 4.94 -2.06 2.31
CA ILE A 14 4.73 -1.02 3.30
C ILE A 14 4.19 -1.64 4.58
N THR A 15 4.35 -0.89 5.65
CA THR A 15 3.75 -1.21 6.93
C THR A 15 2.86 -0.06 7.31
N ILE A 16 1.66 -0.36 7.78
CA ILE A 16 0.76 0.69 8.27
C ILE A 16 0.34 0.37 9.68
N LYS A 17 -0.06 1.40 10.39
CA LYS A 17 -0.67 1.23 11.71
C LYS A 17 -2.04 1.85 11.64
N THR A 18 -3.02 1.14 12.15
CA THR A 18 -4.41 1.61 12.11
C THR A 18 -4.83 2.09 13.49
N THR A 19 -5.95 2.79 13.51
CA THR A 19 -6.41 3.45 14.74
C THR A 19 -6.79 2.46 15.82
N ASP A 20 -7.04 1.22 15.47
CA ASP A 20 -7.36 0.21 16.47
C ASP A 20 -6.10 -0.43 17.03
N GLY A 21 -4.93 0.07 16.68
CA GLY A 21 -3.68 -0.45 17.20
C GLY A 21 -3.06 -1.58 16.40
N SER A 22 -3.65 -1.94 15.28
CA SER A 22 -3.10 -3.03 14.46
C SER A 22 -1.94 -2.55 13.62
N THR A 23 -0.97 -3.42 13.42
CA THR A 23 0.13 -3.15 12.49
C THR A 23 -0.01 -4.15 11.37
N ILE A 24 -0.03 -3.66 10.16
CA ILE A 24 -0.28 -4.48 8.99
C ILE A 24 0.84 -4.31 7.98
N HIS A 25 1.38 -5.43 7.54
CA HIS A 25 2.45 -5.44 6.54
C HIS A 25 1.86 -5.97 5.24
N GLY A 26 2.25 -5.39 4.14
CA GLY A 26 1.77 -5.87 2.85
C GLY A 26 2.41 -5.07 1.75
N LYS A 27 1.80 -5.13 0.59
CA LYS A 27 2.31 -4.40 -0.55
C LYS A 27 1.21 -3.56 -1.15
N VAL A 28 1.59 -2.45 -1.74
CA VAL A 28 0.66 -1.61 -2.48
C VAL A 28 1.12 -1.53 -3.92
N ASN A 29 0.15 -1.36 -4.81
CA ASN A 29 0.43 -1.28 -6.22
C ASN A 29 0.63 0.17 -6.59
N LEU A 30 1.76 0.49 -7.19
CA LEU A 30 2.07 1.84 -7.59
C LEU A 30 2.09 1.94 -9.10
N ALA A 31 1.53 3.01 -9.61
CA ALA A 31 1.61 3.29 -11.03
C ALA A 31 3.00 3.80 -11.36
N TYR A 32 3.26 3.88 -12.63
CA TYR A 32 4.56 4.34 -13.13
C TYR A 32 4.89 5.70 -12.52
N LYS A 33 6.05 5.81 -11.94
CA LYS A 33 6.55 7.02 -11.30
C LYS A 33 5.75 7.48 -10.08
N GLN A 34 4.86 6.64 -9.59
CA GLN A 34 4.13 6.98 -8.40
C GLN A 34 4.94 6.55 -7.19
N ARG A 35 4.86 7.31 -6.12
CA ARG A 35 5.53 6.95 -4.88
C ARG A 35 4.52 6.53 -3.86
N VAL A 36 4.96 5.81 -2.85
CA VAL A 36 4.06 5.42 -1.78
C VAL A 36 3.39 6.66 -1.16
N SER A 37 4.15 7.72 -0.97
CA SER A 37 3.58 8.94 -0.38
C SER A 37 2.45 9.50 -1.22
N ASP A 38 2.50 9.31 -2.54
CA ASP A 38 1.45 9.84 -3.41
C ASP A 38 0.11 9.19 -3.15
N LEU A 39 0.11 7.96 -2.62
CA LEU A 39 -1.14 7.30 -2.32
C LEU A 39 -1.90 8.05 -1.23
N PHE A 40 -1.18 8.75 -0.39
CA PHE A 40 -1.80 9.46 0.73
C PHE A 40 -1.95 10.95 0.49
N THR A 41 -1.10 11.51 -0.35
CA THR A 41 -1.11 12.95 -0.54
C THR A 41 -1.75 13.41 -1.83
N LYS A 42 -1.80 12.54 -2.83
CA LYS A 42 -2.32 12.93 -4.13
C LYS A 42 -3.53 12.15 -4.59
N CYS A 43 -3.68 10.93 -4.11
CA CYS A 43 -4.84 10.14 -4.50
C CYS A 43 -5.99 10.42 -3.57
N THR A 44 -7.15 10.64 -4.15
CA THR A 44 -8.32 10.98 -3.34
C THR A 44 -9.20 9.79 -3.02
N THR A 45 -8.86 8.61 -3.51
CA THR A 45 -9.67 7.44 -3.19
C THR A 45 -9.58 7.17 -1.70
N PRO A 46 -10.69 6.86 -1.07
CA PRO A 46 -10.69 6.70 0.39
C PRO A 46 -10.09 5.40 0.90
N PHE A 47 -9.97 4.41 0.04
CA PHE A 47 -9.44 3.13 0.47
C PHE A 47 -8.07 2.85 -0.10
N LEU A 48 -7.22 2.29 0.73
CA LEU A 48 -5.92 1.80 0.30
C LEU A 48 -6.07 0.31 0.08
N ILE A 49 -5.62 -0.19 -1.05
CA ILE A 49 -5.69 -1.62 -1.33
C ILE A 49 -4.33 -2.20 -1.09
N MET A 50 -4.25 -3.12 -0.15
CA MET A 50 -3.00 -3.80 0.14
C MET A 50 -3.13 -5.26 -0.26
N VAL A 51 -2.08 -5.81 -0.86
CA VAL A 51 -2.05 -7.20 -1.27
C VAL A 51 -0.97 -7.92 -0.51
N GLU A 52 -1.02 -9.21 -0.52
CA GLU A 52 -0.07 -10.06 0.18
C GLU A 52 0.06 -9.65 1.63
N VAL A 53 -1.05 -9.37 2.24
CA VAL A 53 -1.06 -8.85 3.60
C VAL A 53 -0.64 -9.92 4.59
N MET A 54 0.22 -9.51 5.52
CA MET A 54 0.65 -10.37 6.60
C MET A 54 0.27 -9.68 7.88
N SER A 55 -0.58 -10.29 8.64
CA SER A 55 -0.94 -9.76 9.94
C SER A 55 -1.09 -10.96 10.86
N LYS A 56 -1.44 -10.69 12.10
CA LYS A 56 -1.59 -11.71 13.08
C LYS A 56 -2.48 -12.82 12.61
N ASP A 57 -3.60 -12.49 12.00
CA ASP A 57 -4.61 -13.45 11.61
C ASP A 57 -4.75 -13.66 10.13
N SER A 58 -3.90 -13.07 9.34
CA SER A 58 -4.03 -13.15 7.89
C SER A 58 -2.71 -13.28 7.21
N LYS A 59 -2.67 -14.06 6.17
CA LYS A 59 -1.49 -14.20 5.37
C LYS A 59 -1.87 -14.22 3.93
N GLY A 60 -1.19 -13.43 3.12
CA GLY A 60 -1.37 -13.46 1.68
C GLY A 60 -2.70 -12.98 1.17
N LYS A 61 -3.39 -12.17 1.94
CA LYS A 61 -4.71 -11.71 1.56
C LYS A 61 -4.69 -10.30 1.02
N VAL A 62 -5.80 -9.93 0.39
CA VAL A 62 -6.00 -8.57 -0.08
C VAL A 62 -6.88 -7.87 0.94
N MET A 63 -6.52 -6.66 1.32
CA MET A 63 -7.33 -5.89 2.25
C MET A 63 -7.57 -4.51 1.72
N PHE A 64 -8.78 -4.01 1.93
CA PHE A 64 -9.14 -2.65 1.59
C PHE A 64 -9.22 -1.89 2.89
N ILE A 65 -8.36 -0.91 3.06
CA ILE A 65 -8.24 -0.20 4.32
C ILE A 65 -8.62 1.24 4.14
N ASN A 66 -9.54 1.71 4.96
CA ASN A 66 -9.98 3.09 4.91
C ASN A 66 -8.83 3.96 5.36
N LYS A 67 -8.41 4.89 4.52
CA LYS A 67 -7.26 5.73 4.83
C LYS A 67 -7.47 6.57 6.07
N GLU A 68 -8.70 6.87 6.41
CA GLU A 68 -8.96 7.64 7.61
C GLU A 68 -8.65 6.89 8.87
N HIS A 69 -8.48 5.60 8.79
CA HIS A 69 -8.15 4.79 9.94
C HIS A 69 -6.67 4.47 10.01
N ILE A 70 -5.87 5.07 9.16
CA ILE A 70 -4.43 4.84 9.16
C ILE A 70 -3.75 5.96 9.93
N VAL A 71 -3.01 5.56 10.95
CA VAL A 71 -2.28 6.51 11.78
C VAL A 71 -0.98 6.90 11.10
N TRP A 72 -0.28 5.91 10.57
CA TRP A 72 0.95 6.17 9.80
C TRP A 72 1.19 5.02 8.82
N ALA A 73 1.98 5.31 7.82
CA ALA A 73 2.36 4.31 6.84
C ALA A 73 3.84 4.50 6.55
N GLU A 74 4.55 3.40 6.40
CA GLU A 74 5.97 3.47 6.22
C GLU A 74 6.39 2.54 5.11
N PRO A 75 7.06 3.02 4.07
CA PRO A 75 7.62 2.11 3.07
C PRO A 75 8.71 1.29 3.72
N GLU A 76 8.72 0.01 3.43
CA GLU A 76 9.70 -0.85 4.05
C GLU A 76 11.01 -0.86 3.32
N ASP A 77 11.02 -0.49 2.06
CA ASP A 77 12.28 -0.40 1.35
C ASP A 77 12.70 1.06 1.30
N ALA A 78 13.90 1.30 0.95
CA ALA A 78 14.40 2.64 0.95
C ALA A 78 13.98 3.36 -0.26
N GLU A 79 12.86 3.98 -0.20
CA GLU A 79 12.34 4.67 -1.27
C GLU A 79 12.85 6.05 -1.38
N VAL A 80 13.51 6.44 -0.46
CA VAL A 80 13.88 7.73 -0.37
C VAL A 80 14.92 8.23 -1.15
N LYS A 81 15.09 8.76 -1.19
CA LYS A 81 16.08 9.23 -1.63
C LYS A 81 16.10 9.68 -2.27
#